data_46b6b71b43c45bac78dbf0727558c55f
#
_entry.id   46b6b71b43c45bac78dbf0727558c55f
#
_cell.length_a   1.000
_cell.length_b   1.000
_cell.length_c   1.000
_cell.angle_alpha   90.00
_cell.angle_beta   90.00
_cell.angle_gamma   90.00
#
_symmetry.space_group_name_H-M   'P 1'
#
loop_
_entity.id
_entity.type
_entity.pdbx_description
1 polymer ?
#
loop_
_entity_poly.entity_id
_entity_poly.type
_entity_poly.pdbx_seq_one_letter_code
_entity_poly.pdbx_strand_id
1 'polypeptide(L)'
;MNKTFDNGAVASTSYRNSKNYDSNWISAGYAVWFLREAKFLNQARLTLNTSCAVSGTGFFVSAKIIERNGGWKWHLLTEDIEFSANSILEGERISYTPTAVLYDEQPVTFRDSWNQRFRWAKGFYQVFWHYGARLAKGIATNPKAAASPATICS
;
A
#
# COMPACT_ATOMS: atom_id res chain seq x y z
N MET A 1 10.93 -0.01 11.93
CA MET A 1 9.77 0.91 11.92
C MET A 1 9.88 2.04 12.95
N ASN A 2 10.25 1.78 14.20
CA ASN A 2 10.39 2.84 15.21
C ASN A 2 11.30 4.01 14.73
N LYS A 3 12.49 3.69 14.22
CA LYS A 3 13.40 4.71 13.67
C LYS A 3 12.77 5.56 12.55
N THR A 4 11.88 4.97 11.73
CA THR A 4 11.16 5.70 10.67
C THR A 4 10.12 6.62 11.28
N PHE A 5 9.45 6.18 12.33
CA PHE A 5 8.53 7.00 13.11
C PHE A 5 9.26 8.16 13.82
N ASP A 6 10.39 7.88 14.47
CA ASP A 6 11.21 8.89 15.17
C ASP A 6 11.73 9.97 14.19
N ASN A 7 11.93 9.62 12.93
CA ASN A 7 12.27 10.55 11.84
C ASN A 7 11.06 11.34 11.31
N GLY A 8 9.91 11.27 11.97
CA GLY A 8 8.73 12.09 11.66
C GLY A 8 7.77 11.48 10.62
N ALA A 9 7.94 10.21 10.23
CA ALA A 9 6.98 9.56 9.33
C ALA A 9 5.64 9.32 10.05
N VAL A 10 4.55 9.76 9.45
CA VAL A 10 3.19 9.59 9.99
C VAL A 10 2.57 8.22 9.67
N ALA A 11 3.05 7.59 8.61
CA ALA A 11 2.73 6.21 8.25
C ALA A 11 3.89 5.61 7.46
N SER A 12 4.09 4.29 7.55
CA SER A 12 5.10 3.58 6.77
C SER A 12 4.71 2.14 6.52
N THR A 13 5.00 1.64 5.31
CA THR A 13 4.89 0.23 4.98
C THR A 13 6.24 -0.48 5.09
N SER A 14 6.22 -1.81 5.28
CA SER A 14 7.40 -2.66 5.42
C SER A 14 7.74 -3.38 4.12
N TYR A 15 8.88 -4.07 4.13
CA TYR A 15 9.22 -5.05 3.11
C TYR A 15 8.40 -6.32 3.36
N ARG A 16 7.38 -6.57 2.54
CA ARG A 16 6.60 -7.80 2.57
C ARG A 16 7.29 -8.87 1.74
N ASN A 17 7.49 -10.04 2.35
CA ASN A 17 8.07 -11.23 1.71
C ASN A 17 7.14 -12.43 1.89
N SER A 18 7.30 -13.46 1.06
CA SER A 18 6.52 -14.69 1.16
C SER A 18 7.27 -15.71 2.03
N LYS A 19 6.55 -16.31 3.01
CA LYS A 19 7.10 -17.34 3.88
C LYS A 19 7.19 -18.70 3.16
N ASN A 20 6.21 -18.99 2.32
CA ASN A 20 6.02 -20.27 1.65
C ASN A 20 6.22 -20.20 0.13
N TYR A 21 7.17 -19.37 -0.34
CA TYR A 21 7.44 -19.16 -1.76
C TYR A 21 7.80 -20.43 -2.53
N ASP A 22 8.33 -21.43 -1.85
CA ASP A 22 8.82 -22.72 -2.40
C ASP A 22 7.73 -23.81 -2.43
N SER A 23 6.54 -23.55 -1.92
CA SER A 23 5.47 -24.57 -1.85
C SER A 23 4.96 -24.97 -3.22
N ASN A 24 4.76 -24.03 -4.13
CA ASN A 24 4.40 -24.29 -5.54
C ASN A 24 4.50 -23.00 -6.39
N TRP A 25 4.18 -23.13 -7.70
CA TRP A 25 4.24 -22.01 -8.64
C TRP A 25 3.29 -20.84 -8.31
N ILE A 26 2.17 -21.10 -7.61
CA ILE A 26 1.21 -20.06 -7.21
C ILE A 26 1.84 -19.19 -6.12
N SER A 27 2.33 -19.80 -5.05
CA SER A 27 3.00 -19.08 -3.96
C SER A 27 4.30 -18.40 -4.42
N ALA A 28 5.05 -19.03 -5.33
CA ALA A 28 6.21 -18.42 -5.98
C ALA A 28 5.82 -17.16 -6.77
N GLY A 29 4.71 -17.19 -7.50
CA GLY A 29 4.19 -16.04 -8.23
C GLY A 29 3.84 -14.86 -7.30
N TYR A 30 3.27 -15.13 -6.13
CA TYR A 30 3.04 -14.11 -5.11
C TYR A 30 4.37 -13.54 -4.55
N ALA A 31 5.35 -14.40 -4.31
CA ALA A 31 6.65 -13.97 -3.82
C ALA A 31 7.33 -12.99 -4.79
N VAL A 32 7.30 -13.30 -6.09
CA VAL A 32 7.81 -12.41 -7.14
C VAL A 32 7.04 -11.08 -7.18
N TRP A 33 5.71 -11.14 -7.04
CA TRP A 33 4.87 -9.94 -6.99
C TRP A 33 5.26 -9.01 -5.82
N PHE A 34 5.36 -9.53 -4.60
CA PHE A 34 5.73 -8.74 -3.43
C PHE A 34 7.19 -8.28 -3.47
N LEU A 35 8.09 -9.08 -4.01
CA LEU A 35 9.47 -8.67 -4.25
C LEU A 35 9.53 -7.46 -5.20
N ARG A 36 8.78 -7.51 -6.32
CA ARG A 36 8.67 -6.39 -7.26
C ARG A 36 8.15 -5.14 -6.54
N GLU A 37 7.06 -5.26 -5.79
CA GLU A 37 6.46 -4.15 -5.06
C GLU A 37 7.43 -3.54 -4.04
N ALA A 38 8.04 -4.36 -3.20
CA ALA A 38 8.92 -3.90 -2.14
C ALA A 38 10.22 -3.32 -2.68
N LYS A 39 10.94 -4.10 -3.51
CA LYS A 39 12.31 -3.79 -3.90
C LYS A 39 12.41 -2.79 -5.05
N PHE A 40 11.43 -2.79 -5.94
CA PHE A 40 11.48 -1.89 -7.11
C PHE A 40 10.53 -0.71 -6.93
N LEU A 41 9.26 -0.94 -6.64
CA LEU A 41 8.28 0.16 -6.57
C LEU A 41 8.45 1.00 -5.30
N ASN A 42 8.38 0.41 -4.12
CA ASN A 42 8.46 1.16 -2.86
C ASN A 42 9.87 1.74 -2.63
N GLN A 43 10.92 1.05 -3.04
CA GLN A 43 12.28 1.58 -2.98
C GLN A 43 12.46 2.79 -3.91
N ALA A 44 11.93 2.74 -5.13
CA ALA A 44 11.96 3.87 -6.06
C ALA A 44 11.15 5.06 -5.52
N ARG A 45 9.95 4.80 -4.98
CA ARG A 45 9.11 5.84 -4.35
C ARG A 45 9.81 6.51 -3.18
N LEU A 46 10.49 5.73 -2.33
CA LEU A 46 11.30 6.26 -1.23
C LEU A 46 12.40 7.18 -1.75
N THR A 47 13.14 6.75 -2.77
CA THR A 47 14.24 7.53 -3.38
C THR A 47 13.73 8.81 -4.04
N LEU A 48 12.59 8.75 -4.73
CA LEU A 48 11.94 9.90 -5.38
C LEU A 48 11.17 10.79 -4.41
N ASN A 49 11.16 10.46 -3.12
CA ASN A 49 10.45 11.20 -2.08
C ASN A 49 8.92 11.28 -2.31
N THR A 50 8.35 10.28 -3.01
CA THR A 50 6.91 10.15 -3.23
C THR A 50 6.26 9.27 -2.19
N SER A 51 4.91 9.23 -2.12
CA SER A 51 4.19 8.37 -1.19
C SER A 51 4.21 6.92 -1.65
N CYS A 52 4.45 5.99 -0.74
CA CYS A 52 4.22 4.56 -0.95
C CYS A 52 2.74 4.23 -0.75
N ALA A 53 2.32 3.04 -1.21
CA ALA A 53 1.04 2.47 -0.85
C ALA A 53 1.22 1.42 0.25
N VAL A 54 0.24 1.32 1.14
CA VAL A 54 0.17 0.22 2.10
C VAL A 54 -0.34 -1.03 1.39
N SER A 55 0.22 -2.19 1.71
CA SER A 55 -0.11 -3.47 1.09
C SER A 55 -0.59 -4.47 2.15
N GLY A 56 -1.78 -4.24 2.69
CA GLY A 56 -2.53 -5.13 3.55
C GLY A 56 -1.96 -5.39 4.95
N THR A 57 -0.64 -5.54 5.07
CA THR A 57 0.00 -5.93 6.34
C THR A 57 1.37 -5.30 6.50
N GLY A 58 1.91 -5.34 7.74
CA GLY A 58 3.26 -4.85 8.03
C GLY A 58 3.42 -3.34 7.84
N PHE A 59 2.45 -2.56 8.29
CA PHE A 59 2.52 -1.10 8.26
C PHE A 59 2.28 -0.51 9.66
N PHE A 60 2.65 0.73 9.85
CA PHE A 60 2.22 1.52 10.99
C PHE A 60 1.54 2.80 10.55
N VAL A 61 0.66 3.29 11.41
CA VAL A 61 0.03 4.61 11.30
C VAL A 61 0.18 5.31 12.65
N SER A 62 0.50 6.59 12.64
CA SER A 62 0.61 7.37 13.88
C SER A 62 -0.75 7.56 14.54
N ALA A 63 -0.77 7.59 15.87
CA ALA A 63 -1.98 7.89 16.65
C ALA A 63 -2.64 9.20 16.19
N LYS A 64 -1.84 10.20 15.84
CA LYS A 64 -2.32 11.50 15.32
C LYS A 64 -3.27 11.38 14.12
N ILE A 65 -2.98 10.47 13.17
CA ILE A 65 -3.87 10.24 12.01
C ILE A 65 -5.17 9.60 12.47
N ILE A 66 -5.09 8.62 13.37
CA ILE A 66 -6.26 7.90 13.88
C ILE A 66 -7.17 8.84 14.68
N GLU A 67 -6.60 9.63 15.58
CA GLU A 67 -7.34 10.60 16.41
C GLU A 67 -8.00 11.69 15.55
N ARG A 68 -7.27 12.27 14.59
CA ARG A 68 -7.81 13.27 13.65
C ARG A 68 -9.02 12.75 12.87
N ASN A 69 -9.07 11.47 12.56
CA ASN A 69 -10.16 10.84 11.82
C ASN A 69 -11.24 10.22 12.71
N GLY A 70 -11.15 10.38 14.04
CA GLY A 70 -12.12 9.79 14.96
C GLY A 70 -12.07 8.26 15.05
N GLY A 71 -10.94 7.66 14.67
CA GLY A 71 -10.74 6.23 14.61
C GLY A 71 -10.33 5.75 13.20
N TRP A 72 -10.36 4.42 13.00
CA TRP A 72 -10.14 3.80 11.69
C TRP A 72 -11.41 3.90 10.85
N LYS A 73 -11.44 4.78 9.86
CA LYS A 73 -12.63 5.09 9.02
C LYS A 73 -12.66 4.39 7.66
N TRP A 74 -11.61 3.65 7.31
CA TRP A 74 -11.46 2.99 6.01
C TRP A 74 -12.04 1.57 6.08
N HIS A 75 -13.09 1.29 5.31
CA HIS A 75 -13.88 0.05 5.42
C HIS A 75 -14.17 -0.63 4.08
N LEU A 76 -13.57 -0.17 2.97
CA LEU A 76 -13.69 -0.84 1.69
C LEU A 76 -12.98 -2.20 1.71
N LEU A 77 -13.23 -3.02 0.69
CA LEU A 77 -12.63 -4.36 0.59
C LEU A 77 -11.08 -4.38 0.57
N THR A 78 -10.48 -3.25 0.18
CA THR A 78 -9.04 -2.97 0.23
C THR A 78 -8.84 -1.70 1.05
N GLU A 79 -9.04 -1.81 2.36
CA GLU A 79 -8.94 -0.71 3.32
C GLU A 79 -7.54 -0.07 3.33
N ASP A 80 -6.53 -0.86 3.02
CA ASP A 80 -5.14 -0.46 2.88
C ASP A 80 -4.92 0.51 1.70
N ILE A 81 -5.51 0.19 0.55
CA ILE A 81 -5.48 1.07 -0.63
C ILE A 81 -6.38 2.28 -0.42
N GLU A 82 -7.53 2.12 0.23
CA GLU A 82 -8.39 3.24 0.61
C GLU A 82 -7.66 4.22 1.53
N PHE A 83 -6.99 3.71 2.57
CA PHE A 83 -6.13 4.50 3.45
C PHE A 83 -5.05 5.23 2.67
N SER A 84 -4.38 4.54 1.75
CA SER A 84 -3.32 5.11 0.92
C SER A 84 -3.82 6.24 0.04
N ALA A 85 -4.95 6.05 -0.64
CA ALA A 85 -5.57 7.05 -1.49
C ALA A 85 -6.02 8.29 -0.69
N ASN A 86 -6.66 8.06 0.45
CA ASN A 86 -7.09 9.15 1.34
C ASN A 86 -5.91 9.93 1.92
N SER A 87 -4.86 9.24 2.37
CA SER A 87 -3.66 9.87 2.92
C SER A 87 -2.99 10.81 1.91
N ILE A 88 -2.87 10.38 0.65
CA ILE A 88 -2.32 11.23 -0.42
C ILE A 88 -3.19 12.47 -0.65
N LEU A 89 -4.51 12.31 -0.65
CA LEU A 89 -5.44 13.44 -0.82
C LEU A 89 -5.39 14.44 0.33
N GLU A 90 -5.04 13.98 1.53
CA GLU A 90 -4.83 14.81 2.72
C GLU A 90 -3.40 15.40 2.79
N GLY A 91 -2.54 15.11 1.79
CA GLY A 91 -1.15 15.58 1.75
C GLY A 91 -0.22 14.81 2.68
N GLU A 92 -0.67 13.70 3.23
CA GLU A 92 0.15 12.84 4.08
C GLU A 92 1.00 11.90 3.22
N ARG A 93 2.25 11.71 3.62
CA ARG A 93 3.18 10.82 2.94
C ARG A 93 3.32 9.52 3.69
N ILE A 94 3.07 8.41 2.99
CA ILE A 94 3.37 7.07 3.47
C ILE A 94 4.81 6.75 3.10
N SER A 95 5.65 6.50 4.10
CA SER A 95 7.06 6.14 3.91
C SER A 95 7.22 4.63 3.67
N TYR A 96 8.45 4.20 3.39
CA TYR A 96 8.83 2.80 3.26
C TYR A 96 10.00 2.48 4.17
N THR A 97 9.93 1.37 4.90
CA THR A 97 10.99 0.89 5.79
C THR A 97 11.54 -0.44 5.27
N PRO A 98 12.58 -0.41 4.40
CA PRO A 98 13.11 -1.61 3.74
C PRO A 98 13.74 -2.62 4.72
N THR A 99 14.20 -2.16 5.88
CA THR A 99 14.80 -3.01 6.92
C THR A 99 13.78 -3.69 7.83
N ALA A 100 12.52 -3.31 7.76
CA ALA A 100 11.44 -3.99 8.46
C ALA A 100 10.84 -5.06 7.54
N VAL A 101 11.30 -6.29 7.68
CA VAL A 101 10.84 -7.41 6.83
C VAL A 101 9.72 -8.15 7.52
N LEU A 102 8.62 -8.35 6.82
CA LEU A 102 7.49 -9.19 7.22
C LEU A 102 7.43 -10.41 6.32
N TYR A 103 7.26 -11.58 6.91
CA TYR A 103 7.01 -12.83 6.20
C TYR A 103 5.54 -13.19 6.32
N ASP A 104 4.88 -13.32 5.19
CA ASP A 104 3.45 -13.61 5.10
C ASP A 104 3.21 -14.88 4.29
N GLU A 105 2.19 -15.64 4.66
CA GLU A 105 1.84 -16.90 4.02
C GLU A 105 0.90 -16.65 2.84
N GLN A 106 1.21 -17.26 1.69
CA GLN A 106 0.49 -17.02 0.44
C GLN A 106 -0.36 -18.22 0.05
N PRO A 107 -1.46 -18.03 -0.69
CA PRO A 107 -2.26 -19.14 -1.21
C PRO A 107 -1.44 -20.14 -1.99
N VAL A 108 -1.73 -21.42 -1.79
CA VAL A 108 -1.11 -22.52 -2.51
C VAL A 108 -2.09 -23.21 -3.47
N THR A 109 -3.37 -22.88 -3.41
CA THR A 109 -4.36 -23.39 -4.34
C THR A 109 -4.80 -22.33 -5.35
N PHE A 110 -5.12 -22.76 -6.58
CA PHE A 110 -5.63 -21.85 -7.60
C PHE A 110 -6.94 -21.17 -7.17
N ARG A 111 -7.82 -21.90 -6.50
CA ARG A 111 -9.11 -21.40 -6.03
C ARG A 111 -8.95 -20.25 -5.04
N ASP A 112 -8.08 -20.41 -4.04
CA ASP A 112 -7.84 -19.38 -3.03
C ASP A 112 -7.16 -18.15 -3.64
N SER A 113 -6.18 -18.39 -4.52
CA SER A 113 -5.52 -17.33 -5.28
C SER A 113 -6.52 -16.55 -6.13
N TRP A 114 -7.42 -17.24 -6.84
CA TRP A 114 -8.48 -16.61 -7.64
C TRP A 114 -9.40 -15.75 -6.79
N ASN A 115 -9.92 -16.31 -5.69
CA ASN A 115 -10.82 -15.61 -4.78
C ASN A 115 -10.15 -14.35 -4.17
N GLN A 116 -8.89 -14.47 -3.78
CA GLN A 116 -8.14 -13.34 -3.22
C GLN A 116 -7.92 -12.23 -4.27
N ARG A 117 -7.48 -12.58 -5.48
CA ARG A 117 -7.25 -11.61 -6.57
C ARG A 117 -8.55 -10.96 -7.02
N PHE A 118 -9.64 -11.73 -7.08
CA PHE A 118 -10.97 -11.19 -7.39
C PHE A 118 -11.43 -10.18 -6.34
N ARG A 119 -11.20 -10.47 -5.05
CA ARG A 119 -11.49 -9.53 -3.96
C ARG A 119 -10.66 -8.25 -4.11
N TRP A 120 -9.38 -8.37 -4.42
CA TRP A 120 -8.52 -7.20 -4.66
C TRP A 120 -9.01 -6.37 -5.84
N ALA A 121 -9.29 -7.00 -6.98
CA ALA A 121 -9.81 -6.28 -8.15
C ALA A 121 -11.09 -5.51 -7.81
N LYS A 122 -12.04 -6.15 -7.11
CA LYS A 122 -13.27 -5.50 -6.64
C LYS A 122 -12.98 -4.32 -5.71
N GLY A 123 -12.04 -4.47 -4.78
CA GLY A 123 -11.62 -3.41 -3.86
C GLY A 123 -10.99 -2.23 -4.59
N PHE A 124 -10.10 -2.47 -5.56
CA PHE A 124 -9.54 -1.43 -6.41
C PHE A 124 -10.62 -0.64 -7.16
N TYR A 125 -11.63 -1.32 -7.74
CA TYR A 125 -12.76 -0.65 -8.38
C TYR A 125 -13.55 0.22 -7.39
N GLN A 126 -13.76 -0.24 -6.16
CA GLN A 126 -14.45 0.56 -5.14
C GLN A 126 -13.65 1.82 -4.79
N VAL A 127 -12.34 1.69 -4.55
CA VAL A 127 -11.47 2.85 -4.27
C VAL A 127 -11.45 3.80 -5.47
N PHE A 128 -11.32 3.29 -6.69
CA PHE A 128 -11.35 4.12 -7.90
C PHE A 128 -12.67 4.91 -8.02
N TRP A 129 -13.80 4.28 -7.75
CA TRP A 129 -15.11 4.95 -7.81
C TRP A 129 -15.26 6.05 -6.76
N HIS A 130 -14.79 5.81 -5.54
CA HIS A 130 -14.91 6.77 -4.44
C HIS A 130 -13.88 7.91 -4.50
N TYR A 131 -12.67 7.63 -4.92
CA TYR A 131 -11.54 8.55 -4.84
C TYR A 131 -11.01 9.02 -6.19
N GLY A 132 -11.32 8.36 -7.30
CA GLY A 132 -10.71 8.56 -8.62
C GLY A 132 -10.84 10.00 -9.14
N ALA A 133 -12.04 10.60 -9.05
CA ALA A 133 -12.25 11.97 -9.49
C ALA A 133 -11.44 12.99 -8.64
N ARG A 134 -11.34 12.75 -7.33
CA ARG A 134 -10.55 13.61 -6.42
C ARG A 134 -9.05 13.46 -6.68
N LEU A 135 -8.59 12.24 -6.94
CA LEU A 135 -7.19 11.95 -7.31
C LEU A 135 -6.85 12.60 -8.64
N ALA A 136 -7.70 12.47 -9.65
CA ALA A 136 -7.51 13.11 -10.96
C ALA A 136 -7.43 14.65 -10.84
N LYS A 137 -8.31 15.25 -10.05
CA LYS A 137 -8.26 16.69 -9.76
C LYS A 137 -6.96 17.07 -9.03
N GLY A 138 -6.53 16.28 -8.05
CA GLY A 138 -5.27 16.49 -7.33
C GLY A 138 -4.05 16.47 -8.26
N ILE A 139 -4.01 15.56 -9.24
CA ILE A 139 -2.97 15.50 -10.26
C ILE A 139 -2.96 16.80 -11.11
N ALA A 140 -4.13 17.26 -11.54
CA ALA A 140 -4.24 18.45 -12.37
C ALA A 140 -3.85 19.74 -11.63
N THR A 141 -4.13 19.84 -10.33
CA THR A 141 -3.88 21.05 -9.53
C THR A 141 -2.51 21.11 -8.90
N ASN A 142 -1.86 19.97 -8.66
CA ASN A 142 -0.53 19.91 -8.04
C ASN A 142 0.35 18.84 -8.70
N PRO A 143 1.05 19.17 -9.81
CA PRO A 143 1.86 18.21 -10.56
C PRO A 143 3.04 17.62 -9.75
N LYS A 144 3.49 18.27 -8.69
CA LYS A 144 4.50 17.69 -7.77
C LYS A 144 3.91 16.59 -6.87
N ALA A 145 2.64 16.70 -6.52
CA ALA A 145 1.89 15.63 -5.84
C ALA A 145 1.40 14.57 -6.84
N ALA A 146 1.41 14.86 -8.14
CA ALA A 146 0.92 13.98 -9.20
C ALA A 146 1.68 12.64 -9.31
N ALA A 147 2.93 12.60 -8.91
CA ALA A 147 3.70 11.37 -8.87
C ALA A 147 3.15 10.36 -7.83
N SER A 148 2.48 10.83 -6.79
CA SER A 148 1.94 9.98 -5.72
C SER A 148 0.61 9.31 -6.10
N PRO A 149 -0.40 10.02 -6.65
CA PRO A 149 -1.66 9.38 -7.08
C PRO A 149 -1.50 8.41 -8.25
N ALA A 150 -0.66 8.73 -9.24
CA ALA A 150 -0.40 7.85 -10.38
C ALA A 150 0.20 6.50 -9.95
N THR A 151 0.87 6.46 -8.80
CA THR A 151 1.56 5.29 -8.28
C THR A 151 0.63 4.29 -7.56
N ILE A 152 -0.59 4.67 -7.21
CA ILE A 152 -1.57 3.76 -6.60
C ILE A 152 -2.22 2.87 -7.66
N CYS A 153 -2.31 3.35 -8.90
CA CYS A 153 -2.98 2.65 -9.99
C CYS A 153 -2.06 1.71 -10.81
N SER A 154 -0.78 1.63 -10.49
CA SER A 154 0.21 0.76 -11.15
C SER A 154 0.62 -0.42 -10.27
#